data_25ae0a22fd4743289a11b7bdac53e2e3
#
_entry.id   25ae0a22fd4743289a11b7bdac53e2e3
#
_cell.length_a   1.000
_cell.length_b   1.000
_cell.length_c   1.000
_cell.angle_alpha   90.00
_cell.angle_beta   90.00
_cell.angle_gamma   90.00
#
_symmetry.space_group_name_H-M   'P 1'
#
loop_
_entity.id
_entity.type
_entity.pdbx_description
1 polymer ?
#
loop_
_entity_poly.entity_id
_entity_poly.type
_entity_poly.pdbx_seq_one_letter_code
_entity_poly.pdbx_strand_id
1 'polypeptide(L)'
;MPKEERKQSIIDSARRVFAASNYWKVSTADLAKAAGVSEPALYRYFPSKKQLFISTLRASAPKLIDIWQRIAAEVDDPVETLWNISLSYYDHLKSRSAVMKLQFQALLEAGDPQIQAALQRNFASFVQFLREVLDDGKRRGLIRPEIDSTVVAWQLIGKGLTLDVVHLLGFDNQITRQKVEEWTTLFLDSLRRKESGDRLQPVAGANPYDHLPQGPVAEATTRLVQMALGVEEAR
;
A
#
# COMPACT_ATOMS: atom_id res chain seq x y z
N MET A 1 -7.89 31.80 4.38
CA MET A 1 -7.13 30.53 4.26
C MET A 1 -6.31 30.59 2.98
N PRO A 2 -4.98 30.42 3.06
CA PRO A 2 -4.10 30.38 1.89
C PRO A 2 -4.52 29.29 0.86
N LYS A 3 -4.15 29.47 -0.40
CA LYS A 3 -4.58 28.56 -1.49
C LYS A 3 -4.14 27.11 -1.27
N GLU A 4 -2.93 26.89 -0.79
CA GLU A 4 -2.42 25.53 -0.54
C GLU A 4 -3.10 24.87 0.67
N GLU A 5 -3.36 25.61 1.74
CA GLU A 5 -4.14 25.08 2.87
C GLU A 5 -5.55 24.67 2.46
N ARG A 6 -6.21 25.47 1.61
CA ARG A 6 -7.53 25.13 1.07
C ARG A 6 -7.46 23.87 0.20
N LYS A 7 -6.45 23.76 -0.64
CA LYS A 7 -6.22 22.59 -1.48
C LYS A 7 -6.01 21.32 -0.65
N GLN A 8 -5.20 21.41 0.41
CA GLN A 8 -4.99 20.29 1.34
C GLN A 8 -6.27 19.92 2.09
N SER A 9 -7.05 20.90 2.56
CA SER A 9 -8.35 20.67 3.19
C SER A 9 -9.34 19.92 2.27
N ILE A 10 -9.36 20.26 0.97
CA ILE A 10 -10.16 19.55 -0.03
C ILE A 10 -9.67 18.11 -0.19
N ILE A 11 -8.37 17.87 -0.29
CA ILE A 11 -7.77 16.53 -0.38
C ILE A 11 -8.16 15.67 0.83
N ASP A 12 -8.03 16.20 2.05
CA ASP A 12 -8.34 15.47 3.28
C ASP A 12 -9.84 15.16 3.41
N SER A 13 -10.70 16.05 2.95
CA SER A 13 -12.15 15.80 2.90
C SER A 13 -12.50 14.75 1.84
N ALA A 14 -11.94 14.88 0.63
CA ALA A 14 -12.15 13.93 -0.45
C ALA A 14 -11.68 12.51 -0.08
N ARG A 15 -10.56 12.37 0.64
CA ARG A 15 -10.08 11.09 1.13
C ARG A 15 -11.12 10.38 2.01
N ARG A 16 -11.79 11.12 2.92
CA ARG A 16 -12.85 10.55 3.77
C ARG A 16 -14.05 10.10 2.95
N VAL A 17 -14.47 10.90 1.96
CA VAL A 17 -15.61 10.60 1.11
C VAL A 17 -15.35 9.36 0.24
N PHE A 18 -14.19 9.29 -0.42
CA PHE A 18 -13.82 8.11 -1.20
C PHE A 18 -13.69 6.84 -0.34
N ALA A 19 -13.13 6.95 0.86
CA ALA A 19 -13.01 5.83 1.79
C ALA A 19 -14.35 5.34 2.36
N ALA A 20 -15.32 6.22 2.52
CA ALA A 20 -16.65 5.89 3.03
C ALA A 20 -17.56 5.23 1.97
N SER A 21 -17.24 5.43 0.69
CA SER A 21 -17.99 4.85 -0.43
C SER A 21 -17.01 4.14 -1.38
N ASN A 22 -17.10 4.40 -2.67
CA ASN A 22 -16.09 4.00 -3.65
C ASN A 22 -15.93 5.09 -4.73
N TYR A 23 -14.83 4.98 -5.48
CA TYR A 23 -14.49 5.95 -6.52
C TYR A 23 -15.65 6.20 -7.50
N TRP A 24 -16.36 5.15 -7.94
CA TRP A 24 -17.40 5.25 -8.95
C TRP A 24 -18.68 5.90 -8.42
N LYS A 25 -19.08 5.58 -7.20
CA LYS A 25 -20.33 6.07 -6.58
C LYS A 25 -20.25 7.52 -6.11
N VAL A 26 -19.06 8.02 -5.80
CA VAL A 26 -18.87 9.39 -5.30
C VAL A 26 -19.07 10.40 -6.43
N SER A 27 -19.97 11.37 -6.23
CA SER A 27 -20.17 12.50 -7.14
C SER A 27 -19.26 13.69 -6.78
N THR A 28 -19.08 14.61 -7.75
CA THR A 28 -18.36 15.87 -7.49
C THR A 28 -19.11 16.78 -6.53
N ALA A 29 -20.44 16.70 -6.54
CA ALA A 29 -21.29 17.41 -5.56
C ALA A 29 -21.03 16.95 -4.13
N ASP A 30 -20.91 15.62 -3.89
CA ASP A 30 -20.57 15.07 -2.58
C ASP A 30 -19.19 15.54 -2.10
N LEU A 31 -18.22 15.56 -2.99
CA LEU A 31 -16.87 16.02 -2.71
C LEU A 31 -16.82 17.50 -2.36
N ALA A 32 -17.54 18.34 -3.14
CA ALA A 32 -17.63 19.77 -2.90
C ALA A 32 -18.33 20.07 -1.58
N LYS A 33 -19.46 19.40 -1.30
CA LYS A 33 -20.20 19.50 -0.04
C LYS A 33 -19.34 19.13 1.16
N ALA A 34 -18.62 18.00 1.08
CA ALA A 34 -17.75 17.53 2.17
C ALA A 34 -16.56 18.47 2.41
N ALA A 35 -16.09 19.16 1.38
CA ALA A 35 -14.99 20.11 1.48
C ALA A 35 -15.45 21.54 1.87
N GLY A 36 -16.76 21.78 1.96
CA GLY A 36 -17.32 23.11 2.26
C GLY A 36 -17.05 24.13 1.16
N VAL A 37 -17.09 23.69 -0.11
CA VAL A 37 -16.91 24.53 -1.30
C VAL A 37 -18.03 24.29 -2.32
N SER A 38 -18.23 25.21 -3.26
CA SER A 38 -19.10 24.95 -4.40
C SER A 38 -18.39 24.05 -5.44
N GLU A 39 -19.15 23.32 -6.28
CA GLU A 39 -18.55 22.53 -7.37
C GLU A 39 -17.69 23.37 -8.32
N PRO A 40 -18.09 24.57 -8.76
CA PRO A 40 -17.20 25.43 -9.54
C PRO A 40 -15.89 25.79 -8.81
N ALA A 41 -15.97 25.97 -7.48
CA ALA A 41 -14.77 26.20 -6.67
C ALA A 41 -13.89 24.95 -6.59
N LEU A 42 -14.47 23.75 -6.47
CA LEU A 42 -13.74 22.49 -6.51
C LEU A 42 -12.96 22.32 -7.81
N TYR A 43 -13.61 22.58 -8.95
CA TYR A 43 -12.99 22.47 -10.27
C TYR A 43 -11.83 23.46 -10.52
N ARG A 44 -11.80 24.59 -9.81
CA ARG A 44 -10.65 25.51 -9.85
C ARG A 44 -9.39 24.92 -9.22
N TYR A 45 -9.52 23.98 -8.27
CA TYR A 45 -8.41 23.29 -7.63
C TYR A 45 -8.07 21.96 -8.31
N PHE A 46 -9.09 21.24 -8.78
CA PHE A 46 -8.95 19.90 -9.36
C PHE A 46 -9.81 19.79 -10.62
N PRO A 47 -9.18 19.71 -11.80
CA PRO A 47 -9.91 19.72 -13.09
C PRO A 47 -10.91 18.57 -13.27
N SER A 48 -10.79 17.50 -12.49
CA SER A 48 -11.70 16.35 -12.52
C SER A 48 -11.72 15.59 -11.19
N LYS A 49 -12.76 14.77 -10.97
CA LYS A 49 -12.84 13.81 -9.87
C LYS A 49 -11.61 12.90 -9.84
N LYS A 50 -11.15 12.43 -11.02
CA LYS A 50 -9.94 11.61 -11.15
C LYS A 50 -8.69 12.33 -10.63
N GLN A 51 -8.48 13.60 -10.98
CA GLN A 51 -7.33 14.36 -10.49
C GLN A 51 -7.37 14.59 -8.97
N LEU A 52 -8.55 14.78 -8.41
CA LEU A 52 -8.71 14.84 -6.95
C LEU A 52 -8.42 13.49 -6.31
N PHE A 53 -8.93 12.38 -6.87
CA PHE A 53 -8.63 11.03 -6.40
C PHE A 53 -7.12 10.73 -6.41
N ILE A 54 -6.45 11.00 -7.53
CA ILE A 54 -4.99 10.88 -7.65
C ILE A 54 -4.25 11.73 -6.62
N SER A 55 -4.76 12.93 -6.34
CA SER A 55 -4.16 13.82 -5.34
C SER A 55 -4.31 13.26 -3.92
N THR A 56 -5.42 12.59 -3.60
CA THR A 56 -5.59 11.90 -2.31
C THR A 56 -4.62 10.72 -2.16
N LEU A 57 -4.37 9.97 -3.23
CA LEU A 57 -3.37 8.90 -3.25
C LEU A 57 -1.96 9.44 -3.02
N ARG A 58 -1.56 10.46 -3.78
CA ARG A 58 -0.24 11.08 -3.68
C ARG A 58 0.05 11.68 -2.31
N ALA A 59 -0.97 12.17 -1.61
CA ALA A 59 -0.81 12.77 -0.29
C ALA A 59 -0.64 11.74 0.85
N SER A 60 -0.80 10.43 0.58
CA SER A 60 -0.73 9.39 1.61
C SER A 60 0.70 8.88 1.85
N ALA A 61 1.50 8.69 0.79
CA ALA A 61 2.83 8.13 0.89
C ALA A 61 3.81 9.00 1.71
N PRO A 62 3.90 10.34 1.49
CA PRO A 62 4.79 11.18 2.28
C PRO A 62 4.53 11.08 3.79
N LYS A 63 3.26 11.06 4.21
CA LYS A 63 2.89 10.95 5.63
C LYS A 63 3.40 9.66 6.28
N LEU A 64 3.38 8.55 5.55
CA LEU A 64 3.90 7.28 6.04
C LEU A 64 5.42 7.28 6.06
N ILE A 65 6.06 7.81 5.04
CA ILE A 65 7.52 7.96 4.99
C ILE A 65 8.02 8.87 6.12
N ASP A 66 7.34 9.98 6.42
CA ASP A 66 7.69 10.87 7.53
C ASP A 66 7.64 10.13 8.90
N ILE A 67 6.70 9.20 9.08
CA ILE A 67 6.65 8.35 10.29
C ILE A 67 7.86 7.42 10.33
N TRP A 68 8.18 6.75 9.23
CA TRP A 68 9.31 5.83 9.13
C TRP A 68 10.65 6.54 9.33
N GLN A 69 10.81 7.75 8.77
CA GLN A 69 12.00 8.57 8.95
C GLN A 69 12.20 8.97 10.43
N ARG A 70 11.12 9.31 11.14
CA ARG A 70 11.20 9.59 12.58
C ARG A 70 11.64 8.36 13.37
N ILE A 71 11.08 7.19 13.09
CA ILE A 71 11.49 5.94 13.71
C ILE A 71 12.99 5.68 13.44
N ALA A 72 13.43 5.82 12.19
CA ALA A 72 14.83 5.62 11.83
C ALA A 72 15.79 6.66 12.46
N ALA A 73 15.31 7.85 12.80
CA ALA A 73 16.11 8.84 13.48
C ALA A 73 16.27 8.58 15.00
N GLU A 74 15.36 7.82 15.59
CA GLU A 74 15.35 7.48 17.02
C GLU A 74 16.09 6.17 17.32
N VAL A 75 16.32 5.33 16.31
CA VAL A 75 16.88 3.96 16.45
C VAL A 75 18.11 3.83 15.56
N ASP A 76 19.26 3.53 16.16
CA ASP A 76 20.51 3.37 15.40
C ASP A 76 20.62 2.03 14.67
N ASP A 77 20.06 0.93 15.22
CA ASP A 77 20.12 -0.40 14.60
C ASP A 77 19.09 -0.52 13.45
N PRO A 78 19.54 -0.76 12.19
CA PRO A 78 18.66 -0.94 11.04
C PRO A 78 17.62 -2.08 11.19
N VAL A 79 17.98 -3.17 11.88
CA VAL A 79 17.05 -4.29 12.09
C VAL A 79 15.98 -3.91 13.10
N GLU A 80 16.37 -3.21 14.16
CA GLU A 80 15.42 -2.66 15.14
C GLU A 80 14.55 -1.57 14.51
N THR A 81 15.09 -0.76 13.61
CA THR A 81 14.32 0.20 12.80
C THR A 81 13.21 -0.50 12.01
N LEU A 82 13.51 -1.60 11.29
CA LEU A 82 12.52 -2.37 10.54
C LEU A 82 11.48 -3.01 11.46
N TRP A 83 11.89 -3.47 12.64
CA TRP A 83 11.00 -4.01 13.65
C TRP A 83 10.01 -2.94 14.15
N ASN A 84 10.49 -1.77 14.53
CA ASN A 84 9.67 -0.64 15.00
C ASN A 84 8.73 -0.13 13.91
N ILE A 85 9.17 -0.04 12.65
CA ILE A 85 8.33 0.30 11.50
C ILE A 85 7.18 -0.69 11.37
N SER A 86 7.45 -2.00 11.46
CA SER A 86 6.45 -3.06 11.34
C SER A 86 5.40 -2.98 12.45
N LEU A 87 5.80 -2.72 13.69
CA LEU A 87 4.87 -2.60 14.80
C LEU A 87 4.10 -1.29 14.77
N SER A 88 4.76 -0.18 14.48
CA SER A 88 4.08 1.10 14.28
C SER A 88 3.02 1.01 13.18
N TYR A 89 3.28 0.24 12.11
CA TYR A 89 2.29 0.00 11.06
C TYR A 89 1.04 -0.68 11.61
N TYR A 90 1.21 -1.74 12.42
CA TYR A 90 0.11 -2.44 13.07
C TYR A 90 -0.64 -1.56 14.06
N ASP A 91 0.06 -0.86 14.94
CA ASP A 91 -0.53 -0.02 15.98
C ASP A 91 -1.43 1.11 15.39
N HIS A 92 -1.17 1.49 14.15
CA HIS A 92 -1.93 2.54 13.44
C HIS A 92 -2.97 2.01 12.43
N LEU A 93 -3.21 0.69 12.34
CA LEU A 93 -4.15 0.11 11.37
C LEU A 93 -5.53 0.79 11.41
N LYS A 94 -6.16 0.89 12.58
CA LYS A 94 -7.50 1.48 12.75
C LYS A 94 -7.56 2.92 12.28
N SER A 95 -6.55 3.73 12.63
CA SER A 95 -6.49 5.15 12.25
C SER A 95 -6.24 5.36 10.75
N ARG A 96 -5.70 4.35 10.06
CA ARG A 96 -5.36 4.37 8.63
C ARG A 96 -6.39 3.71 7.73
N SER A 97 -7.48 3.16 8.28
CA SER A 97 -8.51 2.44 7.52
C SER A 97 -9.00 3.18 6.27
N ALA A 98 -9.15 4.51 6.33
CA ALA A 98 -9.53 5.32 5.18
C ALA A 98 -8.45 5.31 4.07
N VAL A 99 -7.17 5.36 4.44
CA VAL A 99 -6.04 5.31 3.48
C VAL A 99 -5.95 3.93 2.83
N MET A 100 -6.11 2.87 3.62
CA MET A 100 -6.13 1.49 3.13
C MET A 100 -7.24 1.27 2.09
N LYS A 101 -8.48 1.63 2.43
CA LYS A 101 -9.63 1.53 1.51
C LYS A 101 -9.38 2.27 0.19
N LEU A 102 -8.82 3.48 0.27
CA LEU A 102 -8.46 4.27 -0.90
C LEU A 102 -7.42 3.57 -1.76
N GLN A 103 -6.42 2.95 -1.14
CA GLN A 103 -5.34 2.25 -1.82
C GLN A 103 -5.84 1.00 -2.54
N PHE A 104 -6.72 0.19 -1.91
CA PHE A 104 -7.34 -0.96 -2.55
C PHE A 104 -8.27 -0.54 -3.71
N GLN A 105 -9.05 0.54 -3.56
CA GLN A 105 -9.83 1.09 -4.67
C GLN A 105 -8.94 1.49 -5.85
N ALA A 106 -7.81 2.15 -5.57
CA ALA A 106 -6.89 2.55 -6.62
C ALA A 106 -6.22 1.36 -7.32
N LEU A 107 -5.96 0.25 -6.62
CA LEU A 107 -5.45 -0.97 -7.23
C LEU A 107 -6.45 -1.57 -8.22
N LEU A 108 -7.75 -1.54 -7.91
CA LEU A 108 -8.80 -1.97 -8.85
C LEU A 108 -8.89 -1.06 -10.10
N GLU A 109 -8.51 0.20 -9.95
CA GLU A 109 -8.49 1.20 -11.03
C GLU A 109 -7.12 1.31 -11.74
N ALA A 110 -6.18 0.40 -11.46
CA ALA A 110 -4.82 0.45 -12.01
C ALA A 110 -4.73 0.23 -13.53
N GLY A 111 -5.85 -0.10 -14.19
CA GLY A 111 -5.97 -0.02 -15.65
C GLY A 111 -5.91 1.40 -16.20
N ASP A 112 -6.22 2.44 -15.41
CA ASP A 112 -6.01 3.85 -15.80
C ASP A 112 -4.52 4.21 -15.59
N PRO A 113 -3.80 4.64 -16.68
CA PRO A 113 -2.36 4.92 -16.60
C PRO A 113 -1.98 6.01 -15.58
N GLN A 114 -2.86 6.97 -15.31
CA GLN A 114 -2.59 8.05 -14.35
C GLN A 114 -2.72 7.57 -12.90
N ILE A 115 -3.70 6.71 -12.62
CA ILE A 115 -3.88 6.07 -11.31
C ILE A 115 -2.73 5.09 -11.06
N GLN A 116 -2.41 4.25 -12.06
CA GLN A 116 -1.27 3.34 -12.01
C GLN A 116 0.04 4.08 -11.69
N ALA A 117 0.33 5.17 -12.41
CA ALA A 117 1.53 5.97 -12.17
C ALA A 117 1.57 6.62 -10.77
N ALA A 118 0.40 6.94 -10.19
CA ALA A 118 0.33 7.44 -8.82
C ALA A 118 0.64 6.34 -7.81
N LEU A 119 0.10 5.14 -7.99
CA LEU A 119 0.40 3.95 -7.17
C LEU A 119 1.87 3.57 -7.28
N GLN A 120 2.41 3.45 -8.49
CA GLN A 120 3.83 3.12 -8.72
C GLN A 120 4.75 4.08 -7.96
N ARG A 121 4.43 5.37 -7.98
CA ARG A 121 5.22 6.40 -7.29
C ARG A 121 5.19 6.21 -5.76
N ASN A 122 4.01 5.92 -5.19
CA ASN A 122 3.89 5.65 -3.77
C ASN A 122 4.68 4.41 -3.35
N PHE A 123 4.47 3.28 -4.06
CA PHE A 123 5.18 2.04 -3.75
C PHE A 123 6.69 2.15 -3.98
N ALA A 124 7.13 2.85 -5.04
CA ALA A 124 8.54 3.11 -5.26
C ALA A 124 9.19 3.86 -4.08
N SER A 125 8.49 4.85 -3.50
CA SER A 125 8.99 5.57 -2.31
C SER A 125 9.12 4.64 -1.09
N PHE A 126 8.16 3.74 -0.88
CA PHE A 126 8.23 2.76 0.21
C PHE A 126 9.38 1.78 0.01
N VAL A 127 9.50 1.22 -1.19
CA VAL A 127 10.60 0.30 -1.54
C VAL A 127 11.95 0.98 -1.36
N GLN A 128 12.09 2.21 -1.85
CA GLN A 128 13.35 2.96 -1.73
C GLN A 128 13.74 3.14 -0.27
N PHE A 129 12.85 3.62 0.57
CA PHE A 129 13.12 3.84 1.99
C PHE A 129 13.56 2.54 2.70
N LEU A 130 12.79 1.46 2.51
CA LEU A 130 13.11 0.17 3.13
C LEU A 130 14.43 -0.40 2.62
N ARG A 131 14.75 -0.23 1.35
CA ARG A 131 16.05 -0.62 0.79
C ARG A 131 17.20 0.14 1.44
N GLU A 132 17.07 1.45 1.64
CA GLU A 132 18.10 2.27 2.28
C GLU A 132 18.42 1.75 3.69
N VAL A 133 17.39 1.40 4.47
CA VAL A 133 17.56 0.80 5.80
C VAL A 133 18.21 -0.59 5.72
N LEU A 134 17.76 -1.44 4.79
CA LEU A 134 18.32 -2.78 4.58
C LEU A 134 19.78 -2.72 4.11
N ASP A 135 20.10 -1.84 3.17
CA ASP A 135 21.45 -1.67 2.65
C ASP A 135 22.41 -1.08 3.71
N ASP A 136 21.89 -0.25 4.62
CA ASP A 136 22.65 0.16 5.80
C ASP A 136 22.96 -1.01 6.72
N GLY A 137 21.97 -1.85 7.01
CA GLY A 137 22.17 -3.07 7.80
C GLY A 137 23.19 -4.03 7.17
N LYS A 138 23.24 -4.13 5.85
CA LYS A 138 24.26 -4.90 5.13
C LYS A 138 25.66 -4.31 5.30
N ARG A 139 25.81 -2.98 5.10
CA ARG A 139 27.10 -2.30 5.28
C ARG A 139 27.65 -2.47 6.69
N ARG A 140 26.77 -2.50 7.68
CA ARG A 140 27.12 -2.68 9.10
C ARG A 140 27.31 -4.13 9.51
N GLY A 141 27.09 -5.09 8.59
CA GLY A 141 27.24 -6.52 8.85
C GLY A 141 26.13 -7.15 9.73
N LEU A 142 25.03 -6.43 9.98
CA LEU A 142 23.87 -6.87 10.75
C LEU A 142 22.91 -7.71 9.92
N ILE A 143 22.87 -7.47 8.61
CA ILE A 143 22.05 -8.17 7.62
C ILE A 143 22.98 -8.90 6.65
N ARG A 144 22.56 -10.08 6.22
CA ARG A 144 23.31 -10.92 5.25
C ARG A 144 23.53 -10.17 3.95
N PRO A 145 24.75 -10.09 3.42
CA PRO A 145 25.06 -9.32 2.22
C PRO A 145 24.44 -9.91 0.94
N GLU A 146 24.18 -11.23 0.91
CA GLU A 146 23.65 -11.95 -0.24
C GLU A 146 22.17 -11.76 -0.51
N ILE A 147 21.40 -11.19 0.43
CA ILE A 147 19.97 -10.95 0.23
C ILE A 147 19.72 -9.79 -0.73
N ASP A 148 18.68 -9.91 -1.54
CA ASP A 148 18.21 -8.80 -2.37
C ASP A 148 17.33 -7.84 -1.54
N SER A 149 17.83 -6.64 -1.30
CA SER A 149 17.10 -5.62 -0.52
C SER A 149 15.78 -5.21 -1.17
N THR A 150 15.65 -5.31 -2.50
CA THR A 150 14.39 -5.02 -3.20
C THR A 150 13.33 -6.08 -2.90
N VAL A 151 13.72 -7.36 -2.95
CA VAL A 151 12.84 -8.49 -2.63
C VAL A 151 12.36 -8.39 -1.18
N VAL A 152 13.27 -8.13 -0.23
CA VAL A 152 12.93 -7.98 1.18
C VAL A 152 12.05 -6.77 1.43
N ALA A 153 12.30 -5.64 0.76
CA ALA A 153 11.42 -4.47 0.85
C ALA A 153 9.98 -4.80 0.40
N TRP A 154 9.81 -5.55 -0.70
CA TRP A 154 8.50 -6.03 -1.14
C TRP A 154 7.85 -7.02 -0.16
N GLN A 155 8.62 -7.88 0.49
CA GLN A 155 8.10 -8.78 1.53
C GLN A 155 7.58 -8.00 2.74
N LEU A 156 8.28 -6.95 3.18
CA LEU A 156 7.83 -6.06 4.26
C LEU A 156 6.55 -5.30 3.88
N ILE A 157 6.46 -4.80 2.64
CA ILE A 157 5.24 -4.18 2.10
C ILE A 157 4.11 -5.20 2.04
N GLY A 158 4.37 -6.40 1.55
CA GLY A 158 3.40 -7.50 1.49
C GLY A 158 2.85 -7.88 2.87
N LYS A 159 3.70 -7.90 3.90
CA LYS A 159 3.28 -8.06 5.29
C LYS A 159 2.30 -6.96 5.72
N GLY A 160 2.61 -5.69 5.40
CA GLY A 160 1.72 -4.57 5.67
C GLY A 160 0.37 -4.72 4.97
N LEU A 161 0.36 -5.08 3.68
CA LEU A 161 -0.86 -5.34 2.91
C LEU A 161 -1.67 -6.50 3.49
N THR A 162 -1.03 -7.55 4.02
CA THR A 162 -1.71 -8.64 4.71
C THR A 162 -2.43 -8.13 5.97
N LEU A 163 -1.77 -7.30 6.77
CA LEU A 163 -2.39 -6.68 7.94
C LEU A 163 -3.59 -5.80 7.54
N ASP A 164 -3.47 -5.04 6.45
CA ASP A 164 -4.57 -4.23 5.91
C ASP A 164 -5.77 -5.11 5.51
N VAL A 165 -5.56 -6.22 4.82
CA VAL A 165 -6.60 -7.17 4.42
C VAL A 165 -7.27 -7.79 5.65
N VAL A 166 -6.50 -8.28 6.60
CA VAL A 166 -7.00 -8.87 7.86
C VAL A 166 -7.92 -7.88 8.60
N HIS A 167 -7.47 -6.62 8.71
CA HIS A 167 -8.25 -5.56 9.35
C HIS A 167 -9.54 -5.23 8.58
N LEU A 168 -9.46 -5.06 7.26
CA LEU A 168 -10.63 -4.73 6.44
C LEU A 168 -11.68 -5.85 6.40
N LEU A 169 -11.26 -7.11 6.57
CA LEU A 169 -12.14 -8.27 6.69
C LEU A 169 -12.68 -8.49 8.11
N GLY A 170 -12.25 -7.70 9.10
CA GLY A 170 -12.71 -7.82 10.49
C GLY A 170 -12.08 -8.99 11.26
N PHE A 171 -10.91 -9.49 10.83
CA PHE A 171 -10.18 -10.57 11.48
C PHE A 171 -9.14 -10.09 12.50
N ASP A 172 -9.31 -8.88 13.05
CA ASP A 172 -8.35 -8.28 14.01
C ASP A 172 -8.07 -9.20 15.22
N ASN A 173 -9.03 -10.03 15.62
CA ASN A 173 -8.86 -10.99 16.72
C ASN A 173 -7.93 -12.16 16.38
N GLN A 174 -7.68 -12.44 15.10
CA GLN A 174 -6.79 -13.52 14.67
C GLN A 174 -5.32 -13.08 14.63
N ILE A 175 -5.06 -11.81 14.39
CA ILE A 175 -3.71 -11.22 14.30
C ILE A 175 -3.57 -10.17 15.39
N THR A 176 -3.21 -10.62 16.59
CA THR A 176 -2.94 -9.73 17.73
C THR A 176 -1.56 -9.07 17.61
N ARG A 177 -1.32 -8.02 18.39
CA ARG A 177 -0.03 -7.34 18.44
C ARG A 177 1.12 -8.33 18.75
N GLN A 178 0.92 -9.23 19.70
CA GLN A 178 1.90 -10.27 20.03
C GLN A 178 2.25 -11.16 18.83
N LYS A 179 1.24 -11.61 18.05
CA LYS A 179 1.48 -12.40 16.83
C LYS A 179 2.22 -11.60 15.75
N VAL A 180 1.99 -10.30 15.67
CA VAL A 180 2.74 -9.43 14.75
C VAL A 180 4.19 -9.28 15.21
N GLU A 181 4.45 -9.18 16.51
CA GLU A 181 5.79 -9.18 17.09
C GLU A 181 6.53 -10.48 16.78
N GLU A 182 5.90 -11.62 17.04
CA GLU A 182 6.46 -12.95 16.74
C GLU A 182 6.75 -13.10 15.24
N TRP A 183 5.79 -12.76 14.38
CA TRP A 183 5.97 -12.79 12.91
C TRP A 183 7.10 -11.87 12.45
N THR A 184 7.17 -10.65 13.01
CA THR A 184 8.21 -9.69 12.66
C THR A 184 9.58 -10.19 13.08
N THR A 185 9.70 -10.72 14.30
CA THR A 185 10.96 -11.25 14.82
C THR A 185 11.45 -12.43 13.99
N LEU A 186 10.57 -13.41 13.70
CA LEU A 186 10.92 -14.55 12.84
C LEU A 186 11.41 -14.12 11.46
N PHE A 187 10.73 -13.14 10.86
CA PHE A 187 11.12 -12.61 9.56
C PHE A 187 12.48 -11.91 9.61
N LEU A 188 12.69 -11.00 10.56
CA LEU A 188 13.93 -10.24 10.67
C LEU A 188 15.11 -11.12 11.08
N ASP A 189 14.90 -12.12 11.95
CA ASP A 189 15.93 -13.10 12.28
C ASP A 189 16.39 -13.92 11.06
N SER A 190 15.51 -14.14 10.08
CA SER A 190 15.89 -14.77 8.81
C SER A 190 16.83 -13.91 7.97
N LEU A 191 16.86 -12.60 8.17
CA LEU A 191 17.73 -11.66 7.46
C LEU A 191 19.11 -11.53 8.12
N ARG A 192 19.23 -11.89 9.41
CA ARG A 192 20.49 -11.85 10.16
C ARG A 192 21.45 -12.91 9.65
N ARG A 193 22.74 -12.69 9.83
CA ARG A 193 23.77 -13.64 9.45
C ARG A 193 23.61 -14.93 10.29
N LYS A 194 23.18 -16.02 9.66
CA LYS A 194 23.19 -17.36 10.26
C LYS A 194 24.42 -18.11 9.74
N GLU A 195 25.05 -18.89 10.61
CA GLU A 195 25.96 -19.93 10.17
C GLU A 195 25.20 -20.91 9.28
N SER A 196 25.83 -21.29 8.18
CA SER A 196 25.36 -22.07 7.05
C SER A 196 24.20 -23.05 7.34
N GLY A 197 23.04 -22.83 6.71
CA GLY A 197 21.95 -23.80 6.61
C GLY A 197 21.60 -24.05 5.14
N ASP A 198 21.20 -25.27 4.82
CA ASP A 198 20.86 -25.72 3.46
C ASP A 198 19.77 -24.85 2.82
N ARG A 199 19.99 -24.45 1.57
CA ARG A 199 18.96 -23.79 0.77
C ARG A 199 17.88 -24.81 0.40
N LEU A 200 16.62 -24.43 0.61
CA LEU A 200 15.50 -25.19 0.07
C LEU A 200 15.63 -25.23 -1.45
N GLN A 201 15.57 -26.43 -2.03
CA GLN A 201 15.53 -26.60 -3.47
C GLN A 201 14.07 -26.61 -3.93
N PRO A 202 13.75 -26.01 -5.11
CA PRO A 202 12.43 -26.14 -5.69
C PRO A 202 12.08 -27.62 -5.88
N VAL A 203 10.86 -28.01 -5.55
CA VAL A 203 10.35 -29.35 -5.88
C VAL A 203 10.25 -29.44 -7.40
N ALA A 204 10.99 -30.38 -8.00
CA ALA A 204 10.87 -30.67 -9.43
C ALA A 204 9.47 -31.30 -9.68
N GLY A 205 8.62 -30.60 -10.42
CA GLY A 205 7.27 -31.06 -10.75
C GLY A 205 6.58 -30.11 -11.71
N ALA A 206 5.51 -30.58 -12.36
CA ALA A 206 4.68 -29.73 -13.20
C ALA A 206 4.09 -28.58 -12.37
N ASN A 207 4.10 -27.38 -12.93
CA ASN A 207 3.49 -26.23 -12.31
C ASN A 207 1.98 -26.51 -12.10
N PRO A 208 1.47 -26.52 -10.85
CA PRO A 208 0.06 -26.80 -10.59
C PRO A 208 -0.89 -25.78 -11.24
N TYR A 209 -0.36 -24.67 -11.74
CA TYR A 209 -1.11 -23.61 -12.39
C TYR A 209 -1.10 -23.64 -13.91
N ASP A 210 -0.45 -24.65 -14.54
CA ASP A 210 -0.38 -24.78 -16.02
C ASP A 210 -1.77 -24.91 -16.68
N HIS A 211 -2.79 -25.31 -15.90
CA HIS A 211 -4.18 -25.41 -16.36
C HIS A 211 -4.93 -24.08 -16.30
N LEU A 212 -4.39 -23.05 -15.65
CA LEU A 212 -5.00 -21.74 -15.61
C LEU A 212 -4.80 -20.99 -16.93
N PRO A 213 -5.81 -20.21 -17.41
CA PRO A 213 -5.67 -19.44 -18.62
C PRO A 213 -4.44 -18.55 -18.57
N GLN A 214 -3.54 -18.70 -19.54
CA GLN A 214 -2.35 -17.86 -19.70
C GLN A 214 -2.78 -16.57 -20.42
N GLY A 215 -2.98 -15.49 -19.70
CA GLY A 215 -3.32 -14.18 -20.26
C GLY A 215 -2.94 -13.06 -19.32
N PRO A 216 -2.84 -11.82 -19.80
CA PRO A 216 -2.62 -10.69 -18.93
C PRO A 216 -3.68 -10.64 -17.83
N VAL A 217 -3.27 -10.41 -16.60
CA VAL A 217 -4.18 -10.30 -15.43
C VAL A 217 -5.32 -9.32 -15.69
N ALA A 218 -5.09 -8.30 -16.51
CA ALA A 218 -6.09 -7.34 -16.95
C ALA A 218 -7.26 -7.99 -17.72
N GLU A 219 -7.01 -8.95 -18.63
CA GLU A 219 -8.07 -9.60 -19.40
C GLU A 219 -8.93 -10.55 -18.54
N ALA A 220 -8.29 -11.31 -17.64
CA ALA A 220 -8.99 -12.20 -16.73
C ALA A 220 -9.85 -11.40 -15.73
N THR A 221 -9.33 -10.32 -15.18
CA THR A 221 -10.07 -9.43 -14.28
C THR A 221 -11.21 -8.73 -15.01
N THR A 222 -11.00 -8.28 -16.25
CA THR A 222 -12.04 -7.66 -17.08
C THR A 222 -13.18 -8.66 -17.37
N ARG A 223 -12.86 -9.89 -17.75
CA ARG A 223 -13.89 -10.94 -17.98
C ARG A 223 -14.67 -11.28 -16.72
N LEU A 224 -14.00 -11.46 -15.57
CA LEU A 224 -14.69 -11.73 -14.31
C LEU A 224 -15.59 -10.58 -13.88
N VAL A 225 -15.16 -9.34 -14.06
CA VAL A 225 -15.98 -8.15 -13.78
C VAL A 225 -17.15 -8.04 -14.75
N GLN A 226 -16.96 -8.31 -16.03
CA GLN A 226 -18.03 -8.33 -17.02
C GLN A 226 -19.07 -9.42 -16.74
N MET A 227 -18.63 -10.63 -16.40
CA MET A 227 -19.53 -11.72 -16.00
C MET A 227 -20.29 -11.38 -14.70
N ALA A 228 -19.63 -10.77 -13.72
CA ALA A 228 -20.27 -10.37 -12.45
C ALA A 228 -21.25 -9.21 -12.61
N LEU A 229 -21.07 -8.36 -13.64
CA LEU A 229 -21.92 -7.21 -13.93
C LEU A 229 -23.03 -7.53 -14.96
N GLY A 230 -23.08 -8.75 -15.52
CA GLY A 230 -24.08 -9.16 -16.50
C GLY A 230 -24.03 -8.35 -17.82
N VAL A 231 -22.86 -7.81 -18.19
CA VAL A 231 -22.66 -7.11 -19.45
C VAL A 231 -22.36 -8.18 -20.51
N GLU A 232 -23.38 -8.68 -21.19
CA GLU A 232 -23.20 -9.44 -22.43
C GLU A 232 -22.71 -8.48 -23.54
N GLU A 233 -21.62 -8.84 -24.22
CA GLU A 233 -21.25 -8.19 -25.46
C GLU A 233 -22.39 -8.35 -26.47
N ALA A 234 -23.06 -7.25 -26.77
CA ALA A 234 -23.93 -7.19 -27.96
C ALA A 234 -23.03 -7.43 -29.19
N ARG A 235 -23.28 -8.54 -29.87
CA ARG A 235 -22.72 -8.87 -31.18
C ARG A 235 -23.26 -7.94 -32.26
#